data_57c55493cdd02e8f2f665a495c5039e3
#
_entry.id   57c55493cdd02e8f2f665a495c5039e3
#
_cell.length_a   1.000
_cell.length_b   1.000
_cell.length_c   1.000
_cell.angle_alpha   90.00
_cell.angle_beta   90.00
_cell.angle_gamma   90.00
#
_symmetry.space_group_name_H-M   'P 1'
#
loop_
_entity.id
_entity.type
_entity.pdbx_description
1 polymer ?
#
loop_
_entity_poly.entity_id
_entity_poly.type
_entity_poly.pdbx_seq_one_letter_code
_entity_poly.pdbx_strand_id
1 'polypeptide(L)'
;MKHWLLFILVISWFCFPLSGQQTNRPDWVKQHPVSGLSYIGIGMAEISGGDYQQKAKQNALSDLVSEIQVVIAANSLLNTLEDDGNVKQTFAESIRTEARAEIENFRLVDSWRSDNEYWVYYELNKDDYAALVEARRQKAIRNGFDFWYKGHITLQQGDLMTAIELFSNGMEAIRPVLNQELFCSYEGKTINLATELYAALAGVFDGIT
;
A
#
# COMPACT_ATOMS: atom_id res chain seq x y z
N MET A 1 27.08 49.70 -69.55
CA MET A 1 25.66 49.57 -69.33
C MET A 1 25.53 48.59 -68.13
N LYS A 2 25.25 49.13 -66.95
CA LYS A 2 25.38 48.42 -65.69
C LYS A 2 23.98 47.97 -65.27
N HIS A 3 23.78 46.67 -65.17
CA HIS A 3 22.55 46.09 -64.55
C HIS A 3 22.72 46.02 -63.03
N TRP A 4 21.93 46.76 -62.29
CA TRP A 4 21.85 46.78 -60.88
C TRP A 4 20.75 45.83 -60.45
N LEU A 5 21.14 44.67 -59.99
CA LEU A 5 20.22 43.69 -59.40
C LEU A 5 19.95 44.06 -57.94
N LEU A 6 18.72 44.49 -57.66
CA LEU A 6 18.21 44.71 -56.30
C LEU A 6 17.88 43.36 -55.66
N PHE A 7 18.66 43.01 -54.69
CA PHE A 7 18.42 41.87 -53.82
C PHE A 7 17.41 42.29 -52.76
N ILE A 8 16.13 41.93 -52.93
CA ILE A 8 15.11 42.11 -51.90
C ILE A 8 15.21 40.92 -50.94
N LEU A 9 15.75 41.19 -49.76
CA LEU A 9 15.87 40.23 -48.64
C LEU A 9 14.52 40.21 -47.91
N VAL A 10 13.67 39.25 -48.25
CA VAL A 10 12.41 38.99 -47.53
C VAL A 10 12.74 38.31 -46.20
N ILE A 11 12.80 39.10 -45.14
CA ILE A 11 12.85 38.58 -43.78
C ILE A 11 11.45 38.09 -43.46
N SER A 12 11.23 36.80 -43.68
CA SER A 12 10.05 36.11 -43.19
C SER A 12 10.15 36.01 -41.67
N TRP A 13 9.44 36.88 -40.99
CA TRP A 13 9.25 36.84 -39.55
C TRP A 13 8.38 35.61 -39.26
N PHE A 14 9.05 34.48 -38.93
CA PHE A 14 8.41 33.31 -38.38
C PHE A 14 7.93 33.71 -36.98
N CYS A 15 6.72 34.19 -36.88
CA CYS A 15 5.97 34.28 -35.63
C CYS A 15 5.67 32.84 -35.19
N PHE A 16 6.56 32.24 -34.40
CA PHE A 16 6.18 31.07 -33.63
C PHE A 16 5.09 31.53 -32.67
N PRO A 17 3.90 30.92 -32.70
CA PRO A 17 2.96 31.13 -31.63
C PRO A 17 3.64 30.55 -30.38
N LEU A 18 4.04 31.42 -29.44
CA LEU A 18 4.25 31.00 -28.07
C LEU A 18 2.90 30.38 -27.65
N SER A 19 2.81 29.07 -27.72
CA SER A 19 1.74 28.34 -27.06
C SER A 19 1.87 28.64 -25.58
N GLY A 20 1.19 29.72 -25.16
CA GLY A 20 0.99 29.98 -23.76
C GLY A 20 0.41 28.70 -23.18
N GLN A 21 1.15 28.04 -22.32
CA GLN A 21 0.62 26.98 -21.50
C GLN A 21 -0.60 27.53 -20.82
N GLN A 22 -1.76 27.11 -21.33
CA GLN A 22 -3.03 27.48 -20.77
C GLN A 22 -3.03 26.87 -19.37
N THR A 23 -2.82 27.69 -18.36
CA THR A 23 -2.82 27.35 -16.93
C THR A 23 -4.23 26.96 -16.46
N ASN A 24 -4.93 26.19 -17.30
CA ASN A 24 -6.24 25.72 -16.90
C ASN A 24 -6.02 24.57 -15.91
N ARG A 25 -6.37 24.82 -14.69
CA ARG A 25 -6.31 23.85 -13.58
C ARG A 25 -7.12 22.61 -13.98
N PRO A 26 -6.53 21.41 -14.07
CA PRO A 26 -7.23 20.19 -14.45
C PRO A 26 -8.43 19.91 -13.54
N ASP A 27 -9.41 19.20 -14.03
CA ASP A 27 -10.62 18.91 -13.24
C ASP A 27 -10.32 18.03 -12.04
N TRP A 28 -9.34 17.11 -12.14
CA TRP A 28 -8.91 16.26 -11.04
C TRP A 28 -8.22 17.05 -9.90
N VAL A 29 -7.75 18.26 -10.14
CA VAL A 29 -7.24 19.18 -9.11
C VAL A 29 -8.37 19.94 -8.42
N LYS A 30 -9.49 20.18 -9.14
CA LYS A 30 -10.66 20.89 -8.61
C LYS A 30 -11.58 19.97 -7.81
N GLN A 31 -11.71 18.73 -8.28
CA GLN A 31 -12.58 17.72 -7.69
C GLN A 31 -11.85 16.37 -7.70
N HIS A 32 -11.78 15.72 -6.55
CA HIS A 32 -11.19 14.38 -6.43
C HIS A 32 -11.94 13.40 -7.33
N PRO A 33 -11.25 12.72 -8.29
CA PRO A 33 -11.88 11.73 -9.15
C PRO A 33 -12.38 10.53 -8.34
N VAL A 34 -13.37 9.82 -8.87
CA VAL A 34 -13.87 8.56 -8.32
C VAL A 34 -13.78 7.49 -9.39
N SER A 35 -13.22 6.33 -9.06
CA SER A 35 -13.10 5.19 -9.98
C SER A 35 -13.64 3.90 -9.34
N GLY A 36 -14.41 3.14 -10.14
CA GLY A 36 -14.81 1.78 -9.74
C GLY A 36 -13.65 0.77 -9.83
N LEU A 37 -12.63 1.04 -10.65
CA LEU A 37 -11.57 0.10 -10.99
C LEU A 37 -10.22 0.39 -10.31
N SER A 38 -10.04 1.62 -9.82
CA SER A 38 -8.79 2.05 -9.23
C SER A 38 -9.02 2.78 -7.92
N TYR A 39 -8.10 2.65 -6.99
CA TYR A 39 -7.91 3.59 -5.90
C TYR A 39 -7.16 4.81 -6.42
N ILE A 40 -7.49 6.00 -5.93
CA ILE A 40 -6.96 7.27 -6.41
C ILE A 40 -6.26 8.00 -5.26
N GLY A 41 -5.09 8.54 -5.56
CA GLY A 41 -4.36 9.39 -4.63
C GLY A 41 -4.00 10.71 -5.27
N ILE A 42 -4.50 11.79 -4.70
CA ILE A 42 -4.18 13.16 -5.10
C ILE A 42 -3.32 13.81 -4.02
N GLY A 43 -2.21 14.39 -4.45
CA GLY A 43 -1.30 15.07 -3.53
C GLY A 43 -0.85 16.42 -4.05
N MET A 44 -0.75 17.37 -3.15
CA MET A 44 -0.27 18.72 -3.42
C MET A 44 0.88 19.07 -2.50
N ALA A 45 1.81 19.85 -2.99
CA ALA A 45 2.80 20.56 -2.18
C ALA A 45 3.03 21.97 -2.72
N GLU A 46 3.29 22.90 -1.81
CA GLU A 46 3.76 24.24 -2.15
C GLU A 46 5.18 24.17 -2.73
N ILE A 47 5.42 24.96 -3.79
CA ILE A 47 6.73 25.08 -4.41
C ILE A 47 7.61 25.97 -3.55
N SER A 48 8.07 25.43 -2.42
CA SER A 48 8.99 26.06 -1.50
C SER A 48 10.14 25.10 -1.21
N GLY A 49 11.31 25.37 -1.79
CA GLY A 49 12.48 24.47 -1.64
C GLY A 49 12.54 23.37 -2.70
N GLY A 50 13.51 22.45 -2.57
CA GLY A 50 13.83 21.45 -3.60
C GLY A 50 13.06 20.13 -3.49
N ASP A 51 12.25 19.91 -2.46
CA ASP A 51 11.62 18.62 -2.12
C ASP A 51 10.10 18.57 -2.36
N TYR A 52 9.52 19.61 -2.97
CA TYR A 52 8.07 19.71 -3.18
C TYR A 52 7.46 18.54 -3.96
N GLN A 53 8.20 17.99 -4.95
CA GLN A 53 7.73 16.83 -5.71
C GLN A 53 7.59 15.59 -4.83
N GLN A 54 8.57 15.37 -3.95
CA GLN A 54 8.54 14.25 -3.01
C GLN A 54 7.42 14.43 -1.98
N LYS A 55 7.19 15.64 -1.49
CA LYS A 55 6.08 15.96 -0.58
C LYS A 55 4.73 15.71 -1.23
N ALA A 56 4.54 16.21 -2.47
CA ALA A 56 3.31 15.96 -3.22
C ALA A 56 3.05 14.46 -3.41
N LYS A 57 4.08 13.69 -3.77
CA LYS A 57 3.99 12.23 -3.87
C LYS A 57 3.59 11.58 -2.55
N GLN A 58 4.22 11.96 -1.44
CA GLN A 58 3.88 11.42 -0.11
C GLN A 58 2.44 11.73 0.28
N ASN A 59 1.96 12.95 0.00
CA ASN A 59 0.59 13.33 0.24
C ASN A 59 -0.40 12.52 -0.61
N ALA A 60 -0.10 12.31 -1.90
CA ALA A 60 -0.91 11.48 -2.77
C ALA A 60 -0.96 10.02 -2.31
N LEU A 61 0.16 9.44 -1.87
CA LEU A 61 0.19 8.08 -1.33
C LEU A 61 -0.59 7.99 -0.02
N SER A 62 -0.54 9.02 0.82
CA SER A 62 -1.35 9.08 2.05
C SER A 62 -2.86 9.12 1.76
N ASP A 63 -3.25 9.87 0.73
CA ASP A 63 -4.64 9.96 0.26
C ASP A 63 -5.12 8.61 -0.30
N LEU A 64 -4.33 7.97 -1.15
CA LEU A 64 -4.60 6.64 -1.71
C LEU A 64 -4.76 5.57 -0.62
N VAL A 65 -3.88 5.57 0.42
CA VAL A 65 -4.00 4.69 1.59
C VAL A 65 -5.31 4.93 2.31
N SER A 66 -5.71 6.19 2.46
CA SER A 66 -6.95 6.55 3.15
C SER A 66 -8.18 6.01 2.39
N GLU A 67 -8.19 6.09 1.07
CA GLU A 67 -9.27 5.51 0.24
C GLU A 67 -9.34 3.98 0.41
N ILE A 68 -8.20 3.28 0.37
CA ILE A 68 -8.12 1.83 0.59
C ILE A 68 -8.69 1.46 1.97
N GLN A 69 -8.34 2.20 3.02
CA GLN A 69 -8.80 1.93 4.38
C GLN A 69 -10.31 2.10 4.54
N VAL A 70 -10.90 3.11 3.92
CA VAL A 70 -12.34 3.31 3.93
C VAL A 70 -13.06 2.11 3.32
N VAL A 71 -12.55 1.57 2.20
CA VAL A 71 -13.14 0.40 1.55
C VAL A 71 -12.97 -0.86 2.40
N ILE A 72 -11.79 -1.09 3.00
CA ILE A 72 -11.54 -2.22 3.89
C ILE A 72 -12.44 -2.14 5.13
N ALA A 73 -12.53 -0.98 5.78
CA ALA A 73 -13.39 -0.78 6.95
C ALA A 73 -14.87 -0.99 6.64
N ALA A 74 -15.32 -0.59 5.45
CA ALA A 74 -16.69 -0.81 5.00
C ALA A 74 -17.01 -2.28 4.72
N ASN A 75 -16.01 -3.05 4.25
CA ASN A 75 -16.18 -4.45 3.87
C ASN A 75 -15.79 -5.45 4.99
N SER A 76 -15.02 -5.01 5.98
CA SER A 76 -14.55 -5.92 7.02
C SER A 76 -15.57 -6.07 8.15
N LEU A 77 -15.70 -7.30 8.60
CA LEU A 77 -16.39 -7.73 9.83
C LEU A 77 -15.86 -7.06 11.12
N LEU A 78 -15.11 -5.97 11.04
CA LEU A 78 -14.71 -5.13 12.18
C LEU A 78 -15.88 -4.58 12.97
N ASN A 79 -17.10 -4.67 12.42
CA ASN A 79 -18.34 -4.42 13.17
C ASN A 79 -18.63 -5.48 14.25
N THR A 80 -17.88 -6.58 14.31
CA THR A 80 -18.12 -7.68 15.27
C THR A 80 -17.23 -7.61 16.49
N LEU A 81 -16.22 -6.74 16.50
CA LEU A 81 -15.45 -6.44 17.71
C LEU A 81 -16.11 -5.24 18.40
N GLU A 82 -17.21 -5.53 19.08
CA GLU A 82 -17.80 -4.60 20.02
C GLU A 82 -16.80 -4.28 21.16
N ASP A 83 -16.66 -2.98 21.39
CA ASP A 83 -16.48 -2.36 22.69
C ASP A 83 -15.08 -2.29 23.31
N ASP A 84 -14.06 -1.89 22.52
CA ASP A 84 -12.96 -1.13 23.14
C ASP A 84 -12.36 -0.10 22.16
N GLY A 85 -12.74 1.16 22.33
CA GLY A 85 -12.32 2.27 21.45
C GLY A 85 -10.80 2.38 21.26
N ASN A 86 -10.03 1.91 22.23
CA ASN A 86 -8.57 1.93 22.22
C ASN A 86 -7.99 0.84 21.28
N VAL A 87 -8.61 -0.33 21.21
CA VAL A 87 -8.21 -1.43 20.31
C VAL A 87 -8.47 -1.04 18.85
N LYS A 88 -9.60 -0.37 18.56
CA LYS A 88 -9.94 0.10 17.21
C LYS A 88 -8.94 1.13 16.69
N GLN A 89 -8.50 2.04 17.55
CA GLN A 89 -7.55 3.09 17.15
C GLN A 89 -6.15 2.53 16.89
N THR A 90 -5.65 1.66 17.77
CA THR A 90 -4.34 0.99 17.61
C THR A 90 -4.32 0.09 16.38
N PHE A 91 -5.43 -0.63 16.12
CA PHE A 91 -5.57 -1.49 14.94
C PHE A 91 -5.64 -0.67 13.64
N ALA A 92 -6.40 0.44 13.62
CA ALA A 92 -6.46 1.33 12.47
C ALA A 92 -5.10 1.99 12.17
N GLU A 93 -4.30 2.31 13.19
CA GLU A 93 -2.95 2.85 13.02
C GLU A 93 -1.96 1.79 12.49
N SER A 94 -2.06 0.54 12.95
CA SER A 94 -1.23 -0.55 12.43
C SER A 94 -1.52 -0.81 10.96
N ILE A 95 -2.79 -0.90 10.56
CA ILE A 95 -3.20 -1.02 9.14
C ILE A 95 -2.68 0.16 8.33
N ARG A 96 -2.76 1.39 8.86
CA ARG A 96 -2.28 2.59 8.18
C ARG A 96 -0.77 2.57 7.95
N THR A 97 -0.01 2.11 8.94
CA THR A 97 1.45 2.02 8.87
C THR A 97 1.88 0.93 7.89
N GLU A 98 1.26 -0.23 7.94
CA GLU A 98 1.54 -1.35 7.04
C GLU A 98 1.13 -1.01 5.59
N ALA A 99 -0.05 -0.42 5.38
CA ALA A 99 -0.49 -0.02 4.04
C ALA A 99 0.43 1.04 3.42
N ARG A 100 0.98 1.98 4.19
CA ARG A 100 1.95 2.96 3.68
C ARG A 100 3.28 2.36 3.25
N ALA A 101 3.75 1.34 3.98
CA ALA A 101 5.04 0.69 3.68
C ALA A 101 4.96 -0.24 2.46
N GLU A 102 3.76 -0.63 2.04
CA GLU A 102 3.55 -1.79 1.20
C GLU A 102 2.75 -1.53 -0.09
N ILE A 103 2.37 -0.29 -0.37
CA ILE A 103 1.73 0.03 -1.65
C ILE A 103 2.79 -0.01 -2.75
N GLU A 104 2.72 -1.05 -3.56
CA GLU A 104 3.50 -1.23 -4.78
C GLU A 104 2.58 -1.09 -6.01
N ASN A 105 3.17 -0.92 -7.19
CA ASN A 105 2.46 -0.88 -8.48
C ASN A 105 1.48 0.30 -8.67
N PHE A 106 1.58 1.37 -7.86
CA PHE A 106 0.85 2.60 -8.15
C PHE A 106 1.48 3.33 -9.35
N ARG A 107 0.65 3.94 -10.15
CA ARG A 107 1.04 4.61 -11.40
C ARG A 107 0.77 6.12 -11.30
N LEU A 108 1.75 6.94 -11.68
CA LEU A 108 1.51 8.36 -11.92
C LEU A 108 0.66 8.49 -13.19
N VAL A 109 -0.50 9.10 -13.06
CA VAL A 109 -1.43 9.36 -14.16
C VAL A 109 -1.15 10.72 -14.77
N ASP A 110 -1.03 11.73 -13.91
CA ASP A 110 -0.83 13.11 -14.33
C ASP A 110 -0.14 13.94 -13.25
N SER A 111 0.38 15.08 -13.63
CA SER A 111 0.90 16.09 -12.72
C SER A 111 0.59 17.48 -13.26
N TRP A 112 0.28 18.40 -12.37
CA TRP A 112 0.02 19.79 -12.72
C TRP A 112 0.81 20.74 -11.82
N ARG A 113 1.25 21.85 -12.40
CA ARG A 113 2.04 22.85 -11.70
C ARG A 113 1.52 24.25 -12.01
N SER A 114 1.40 25.07 -10.94
CA SER A 114 1.30 26.52 -11.01
C SER A 114 2.62 27.17 -10.54
N ASP A 115 2.60 28.48 -10.33
CA ASP A 115 3.75 29.19 -9.79
C ASP A 115 4.06 28.76 -8.34
N ASN A 116 3.02 28.42 -7.56
CA ASN A 116 3.13 28.16 -6.12
C ASN A 116 2.79 26.72 -5.72
N GLU A 117 2.14 25.94 -6.58
CA GLU A 117 1.63 24.62 -6.24
C GLU A 117 2.09 23.57 -7.24
N TYR A 118 2.42 22.39 -6.75
CA TYR A 118 2.66 21.18 -7.53
C TYR A 118 1.71 20.10 -7.08
N TRP A 119 0.98 19.52 -8.03
CA TRP A 119 -0.02 18.49 -7.83
C TRP A 119 0.35 17.23 -8.59
N VAL A 120 0.01 16.07 -8.01
CA VAL A 120 0.21 14.75 -8.62
C VAL A 120 -1.04 13.91 -8.44
N TYR A 121 -1.32 13.11 -9.46
CA TYR A 121 -2.40 12.15 -9.49
C TYR A 121 -1.84 10.75 -9.68
N TYR A 122 -2.06 9.88 -8.71
CA TYR A 122 -1.67 8.47 -8.75
C TYR A 122 -2.90 7.57 -8.76
N GLU A 123 -2.77 6.43 -9.41
CA GLU A 123 -3.75 5.34 -9.41
C GLU A 123 -3.11 4.03 -9.01
N LEU A 124 -3.90 3.20 -8.33
CA LEU A 124 -3.63 1.79 -8.03
C LEU A 124 -4.83 0.96 -8.46
N ASN A 125 -4.63 0.02 -9.38
CA ASN A 125 -5.69 -0.88 -9.81
C ASN A 125 -6.16 -1.74 -8.63
N LYS A 126 -7.48 -1.89 -8.46
CA LYS A 126 -8.07 -2.62 -7.32
C LYS A 126 -7.83 -4.12 -7.40
N ASP A 127 -7.84 -4.70 -8.61
CA ASP A 127 -7.58 -6.13 -8.79
C ASP A 127 -6.10 -6.46 -8.56
N ASP A 128 -5.18 -5.59 -9.02
CA ASP A 128 -3.75 -5.74 -8.76
C ASP A 128 -3.44 -5.64 -7.26
N TYR A 129 -4.10 -4.71 -6.56
CA TYR A 129 -3.98 -4.60 -5.12
C TYR A 129 -4.52 -5.83 -4.39
N ALA A 130 -5.70 -6.33 -4.78
CA ALA A 130 -6.29 -7.54 -4.21
C ALA A 130 -5.40 -8.77 -4.42
N ALA A 131 -4.82 -8.91 -5.62
CA ALA A 131 -3.88 -9.99 -5.92
C ALA A 131 -2.60 -9.90 -5.07
N LEU A 132 -2.08 -8.69 -4.83
CA LEU A 132 -0.93 -8.46 -3.96
C LEU A 132 -1.23 -8.85 -2.51
N VAL A 133 -2.37 -8.42 -1.97
CA VAL A 133 -2.82 -8.76 -0.60
C VAL A 133 -2.95 -10.28 -0.45
N GLU A 134 -3.58 -10.96 -1.43
CA GLU A 134 -3.71 -12.41 -1.41
C GLU A 134 -2.35 -13.14 -1.49
N ALA A 135 -1.45 -12.67 -2.33
CA ALA A 135 -0.10 -13.24 -2.43
C ALA A 135 0.68 -13.12 -1.10
N ARG A 136 0.53 -12.02 -0.39
CA ARG A 136 1.11 -11.80 0.94
C ARG A 136 0.50 -12.74 1.97
N ARG A 137 -0.83 -12.85 1.98
CA ARG A 137 -1.55 -13.78 2.86
C ARG A 137 -1.06 -15.22 2.66
N GLN A 138 -0.97 -15.67 1.43
CA GLN A 138 -0.48 -17.01 1.10
C GLN A 138 0.97 -17.23 1.50
N LYS A 139 1.83 -16.22 1.34
CA LYS A 139 3.23 -16.28 1.79
C LYS A 139 3.32 -16.40 3.31
N ALA A 140 2.52 -15.61 4.04
CA ALA A 140 2.49 -15.64 5.50
C ALA A 140 2.00 -17.00 6.01
N ILE A 141 0.93 -17.56 5.41
CA ILE A 141 0.43 -18.89 5.76
C ILE A 141 1.51 -19.95 5.54
N ARG A 142 2.18 -19.96 4.38
CA ARG A 142 3.25 -20.93 4.10
C ARG A 142 4.40 -20.84 5.11
N ASN A 143 4.88 -19.63 5.38
CA ASN A 143 5.99 -19.42 6.30
C ASN A 143 5.58 -19.76 7.76
N GLY A 144 4.43 -19.28 8.20
CA GLY A 144 3.91 -19.57 9.53
C GLY A 144 3.67 -21.07 9.75
N PHE A 145 3.12 -21.77 8.75
CA PHE A 145 2.91 -23.21 8.79
C PHE A 145 4.24 -23.98 8.85
N ASP A 146 5.25 -23.56 8.09
CA ASP A 146 6.58 -24.22 8.13
C ASP A 146 7.19 -24.12 9.54
N PHE A 147 7.12 -22.96 10.17
CA PHE A 147 7.57 -22.78 11.54
C PHE A 147 6.75 -23.59 12.55
N TRP A 148 5.43 -23.55 12.44
CA TRP A 148 4.53 -24.32 13.28
C TRP A 148 4.83 -25.81 13.20
N TYR A 149 4.96 -26.36 11.99
CA TYR A 149 5.25 -27.78 11.77
C TYR A 149 6.62 -28.19 12.33
N LYS A 150 7.66 -27.40 12.07
CA LYS A 150 8.99 -27.62 12.62
C LYS A 150 9.01 -27.54 14.13
N GLY A 151 8.29 -26.58 14.71
CA GLY A 151 8.13 -26.44 16.15
C GLY A 151 7.55 -27.68 16.80
N HIS A 152 6.52 -28.27 16.21
CA HIS A 152 5.95 -29.53 16.72
C HIS A 152 6.92 -30.69 16.68
N ILE A 153 7.68 -30.86 15.59
CA ILE A 153 8.71 -31.89 15.49
C ILE A 153 9.78 -31.71 16.56
N THR A 154 10.25 -30.50 16.73
CA THR A 154 11.28 -30.14 17.73
C THR A 154 10.79 -30.36 19.15
N LEU A 155 9.52 -30.04 19.43
CA LEU A 155 8.89 -30.30 20.71
C LEU A 155 8.81 -31.79 21.01
N GLN A 156 8.48 -32.64 20.06
CA GLN A 156 8.48 -34.09 20.20
C GLN A 156 9.88 -34.67 20.51
N GLN A 157 10.94 -33.99 20.08
CA GLN A 157 12.33 -34.33 20.35
C GLN A 157 12.79 -33.88 21.76
N GLY A 158 11.94 -33.15 22.48
CA GLY A 158 12.21 -32.63 23.82
C GLY A 158 12.98 -31.30 23.87
N ASP A 159 13.22 -30.66 22.75
CA ASP A 159 13.88 -29.35 22.70
C ASP A 159 12.85 -28.22 22.79
N LEU A 160 12.47 -27.91 24.00
CA LEU A 160 11.49 -26.91 24.38
C LEU A 160 11.89 -25.49 23.90
N MET A 161 13.16 -25.13 24.05
CA MET A 161 13.62 -23.77 23.75
C MET A 161 13.55 -23.48 22.26
N THR A 162 14.06 -24.41 21.45
CA THR A 162 13.97 -24.27 19.98
C THR A 162 12.52 -24.35 19.49
N ALA A 163 11.65 -25.14 20.13
CA ALA A 163 10.24 -25.18 19.78
C ALA A 163 9.54 -23.83 20.04
N ILE A 164 9.80 -23.20 21.20
CA ILE A 164 9.28 -21.84 21.52
C ILE A 164 9.74 -20.82 20.46
N GLU A 165 11.03 -20.84 20.11
CA GLU A 165 11.57 -19.95 19.09
C GLU A 165 10.87 -20.14 17.74
N LEU A 166 10.68 -21.39 17.30
CA LEU A 166 9.99 -21.71 16.06
C LEU A 166 8.53 -21.25 16.08
N PHE A 167 7.77 -21.51 17.14
CA PHE A 167 6.38 -21.03 17.24
C PHE A 167 6.31 -19.50 17.27
N SER A 168 7.24 -18.83 17.95
CA SER A 168 7.33 -17.37 17.99
C SER A 168 7.63 -16.79 16.60
N ASN A 169 8.56 -17.40 15.86
CA ASN A 169 8.85 -17.03 14.48
C ASN A 169 7.64 -17.26 13.55
N GLY A 170 6.85 -18.31 13.81
CA GLY A 170 5.58 -18.56 13.12
C GLY A 170 4.56 -17.45 13.36
N MET A 171 4.40 -17.01 14.61
CA MET A 171 3.53 -15.86 14.95
C MET A 171 4.01 -14.57 14.27
N GLU A 172 5.32 -14.32 14.28
CA GLU A 172 5.88 -13.16 13.59
C GLU A 172 5.65 -13.19 12.09
N ALA A 173 5.77 -14.38 11.46
CA ALA A 173 5.52 -14.56 10.03
C ALA A 173 4.08 -14.25 9.61
N ILE A 174 3.09 -14.51 10.48
CA ILE A 174 1.67 -14.24 10.20
C ILE A 174 1.19 -12.89 10.72
N ARG A 175 1.98 -12.20 11.53
CA ARG A 175 1.60 -10.91 12.17
C ARG A 175 1.04 -9.88 11.19
N PRO A 176 1.62 -9.66 10.00
CA PRO A 176 1.11 -8.66 9.05
C PRO A 176 -0.29 -8.97 8.49
N VAL A 177 -0.78 -10.19 8.65
CA VAL A 177 -2.05 -10.66 8.08
C VAL A 177 -3.01 -11.25 9.12
N LEU A 178 -2.78 -10.97 10.41
CA LEU A 178 -3.63 -11.48 11.51
C LEU A 178 -5.09 -11.02 11.44
N ASN A 179 -5.36 -9.95 10.71
CA ASN A 179 -6.71 -9.44 10.43
C ASN A 179 -7.46 -10.24 9.35
N GLN A 180 -6.83 -11.27 8.78
CA GLN A 180 -7.38 -12.12 7.74
C GLN A 180 -7.56 -13.55 8.23
N GLU A 181 -8.36 -14.33 7.51
CA GLU A 181 -8.51 -15.76 7.79
C GLU A 181 -7.28 -16.53 7.32
N LEU A 182 -6.61 -17.23 8.24
CA LEU A 182 -5.35 -17.93 8.02
C LEU A 182 -5.56 -19.45 8.04
N PHE A 183 -6.48 -19.92 7.20
CA PHE A 183 -6.74 -21.36 7.09
C PHE A 183 -5.71 -22.06 6.20
N CYS A 184 -5.26 -23.23 6.67
CA CYS A 184 -4.44 -24.14 5.89
C CYS A 184 -4.89 -25.60 6.13
N SER A 185 -4.44 -26.53 5.27
CA SER A 185 -4.75 -27.94 5.39
C SER A 185 -3.58 -28.68 6.03
N TYR A 186 -3.87 -29.46 7.07
CA TYR A 186 -2.92 -30.35 7.72
C TYR A 186 -3.59 -31.69 8.01
N GLU A 187 -3.01 -32.80 7.58
CA GLU A 187 -3.54 -34.16 7.74
C GLU A 187 -5.01 -34.32 7.33
N GLY A 188 -5.41 -33.66 6.24
CA GLY A 188 -6.78 -33.70 5.72
C GLY A 188 -7.80 -32.87 6.51
N LYS A 189 -7.36 -32.08 7.48
CA LYS A 189 -8.19 -31.14 8.26
C LYS A 189 -7.84 -29.71 7.89
N THR A 190 -8.84 -28.84 7.92
CA THR A 190 -8.62 -27.39 7.85
C THR A 190 -8.38 -26.84 9.24
N ILE A 191 -7.25 -26.19 9.43
CA ILE A 191 -6.86 -25.56 10.69
C ILE A 191 -6.71 -24.05 10.51
N ASN A 192 -6.96 -23.29 11.58
CA ASN A 192 -6.61 -21.87 11.64
C ASN A 192 -5.23 -21.74 12.22
N LEU A 193 -4.27 -21.31 11.41
CA LEU A 193 -2.85 -21.27 11.78
C LEU A 193 -2.55 -20.34 12.95
N ALA A 194 -3.25 -19.20 13.07
CA ALA A 194 -3.06 -18.28 14.20
C ALA A 194 -3.47 -18.96 15.52
N THR A 195 -4.61 -19.65 15.51
CA THR A 195 -5.08 -20.41 16.68
C THR A 195 -4.12 -21.53 17.07
N GLU A 196 -3.63 -22.27 16.07
CA GLU A 196 -2.71 -23.39 16.31
C GLU A 196 -1.35 -22.92 16.85
N LEU A 197 -0.79 -21.83 16.31
CA LEU A 197 0.46 -21.25 16.82
C LEU A 197 0.31 -20.74 18.26
N TYR A 198 -0.82 -20.06 18.53
CA TYR A 198 -1.11 -19.60 19.89
C TYR A 198 -1.26 -20.76 20.86
N ALA A 199 -2.01 -21.80 20.51
CA ALA A 199 -2.22 -23.00 21.34
C ALA A 199 -0.89 -23.74 21.60
N ALA A 200 -0.02 -23.84 20.57
CA ALA A 200 1.28 -24.45 20.70
C ALA A 200 2.17 -23.70 21.70
N LEU A 201 2.23 -22.37 21.62
CA LEU A 201 2.97 -21.54 22.57
C LEU A 201 2.40 -21.68 23.99
N ALA A 202 1.10 -21.54 24.16
CA ALA A 202 0.45 -21.69 25.47
C ALA A 202 0.72 -23.05 26.07
N GLY A 203 0.60 -24.15 25.32
CA GLY A 203 0.83 -25.51 25.80
C GLY A 203 2.28 -25.77 26.23
N VAL A 204 3.27 -25.13 25.60
CA VAL A 204 4.66 -25.24 26.07
C VAL A 204 4.87 -24.51 27.38
N PHE A 205 4.29 -23.31 27.56
CA PHE A 205 4.39 -22.57 28.82
C PHE A 205 3.68 -23.26 29.97
N ASP A 206 2.51 -23.84 29.74
CA ASP A 206 1.77 -24.61 30.77
C ASP A 206 2.52 -25.88 31.19
N GLY A 207 3.33 -26.48 30.32
CA GLY A 207 4.15 -27.64 30.59
C GLY A 207 5.45 -27.34 31.37
N ILE A 208 5.81 -26.05 31.54
CA ILE A 208 7.01 -25.61 32.29
C ILE A 208 6.66 -25.26 33.75
N THR A 209 5.39 -25.01 34.08
CA THR A 209 4.90 -24.72 35.43
C THR A 209 4.55 -26.00 36.16
#